data_7a6b2765eedd99a600323028ef0834d1
#
_entry.id   7a6b2765eedd99a600323028ef0834d1
#
_cell.length_a   1.000
_cell.length_b   1.000
_cell.length_c   1.000
_cell.angle_alpha   90.00
_cell.angle_beta   90.00
_cell.angle_gamma   90.00
#
_symmetry.space_group_name_H-M   'P 1'
#
loop_
_entity.id
_entity.type
_entity.pdbx_description
1 polymer ?
#
loop_
_entity_poly.entity_id
_entity_poly.type
_entity_poly.pdbx_seq_one_letter_code
_entity_poly.pdbx_strand_id
1 'polypeptide(L)'
;MLEVEGITAFYGAAQVLFSVALRVGEGEAVALVGRNGMGKTTTIRAILGLTPPVEGQVRFAGRTLNREPPHRIARLGLGLVPEGRQVFPTLSVRENLIATARPGHWNAARVTALFPRLGERAAQPARTLSGGEQQMLAIGRALMTNPRLLILDEATEGLAPLVRAEIWAVLGLLKAEGLSILVVDKDVRALSALADRFTVLEKGRVVWEGAGAALLADPALMHARLGV
;
A
#
# COMPACT_ATOMS: atom_id res chain seq x y z
N MET A 1 3.10 12.33 -9.18
CA MET A 1 1.87 11.57 -9.42
C MET A 1 0.86 11.69 -8.28
N LEU A 2 1.16 11.24 -7.07
CA LEU A 2 0.39 11.52 -5.85
C LEU A 2 1.03 12.68 -5.10
N GLU A 3 0.24 13.65 -4.67
CA GLU A 3 0.65 14.78 -3.85
C GLU A 3 -0.33 14.92 -2.69
N VAL A 4 0.21 14.92 -1.48
CA VAL A 4 -0.52 15.12 -0.23
C VAL A 4 0.09 16.35 0.43
N GLU A 5 -0.71 17.39 0.62
CA GLU A 5 -0.26 18.70 1.09
C GLU A 5 -1.02 19.08 2.36
N GLY A 6 -0.34 19.00 3.51
CA GLY A 6 -0.80 19.52 4.78
C GLY A 6 -2.13 18.93 5.27
N ILE A 7 -2.40 17.63 5.03
CA ILE A 7 -3.69 17.06 5.42
C ILE A 7 -3.85 16.93 6.93
N THR A 8 -5.03 17.31 7.41
CA THR A 8 -5.50 17.15 8.79
C THR A 8 -6.71 16.23 8.79
N ALA A 9 -6.71 15.21 9.65
CA ALA A 9 -7.82 14.25 9.73
C ALA A 9 -8.18 13.90 11.17
N PHE A 10 -9.44 13.55 11.37
CA PHE A 10 -10.04 13.26 12.68
C PHE A 10 -10.77 11.92 12.66
N TYR A 11 -10.84 11.26 13.82
CA TYR A 11 -11.82 10.24 14.15
C TYR A 11 -12.73 10.78 15.26
N GLY A 12 -13.95 11.14 14.90
CA GLY A 12 -14.83 11.89 15.80
C GLY A 12 -14.19 13.22 16.21
N ALA A 13 -14.00 13.45 17.48
CA ALA A 13 -13.35 14.65 18.02
C ALA A 13 -11.81 14.53 18.12
N ALA A 14 -11.26 13.35 17.93
CA ALA A 14 -9.82 13.11 18.08
C ALA A 14 -9.06 13.41 16.78
N GLN A 15 -8.18 14.39 16.79
CA GLN A 15 -7.28 14.68 15.69
C GLN A 15 -6.18 13.62 15.63
N VAL A 16 -5.97 13.03 14.46
CA VAL A 16 -4.99 11.94 14.24
C VAL A 16 -3.90 12.35 13.26
N LEU A 17 -4.21 13.21 12.27
CA LEU A 17 -3.21 13.74 11.36
C LEU A 17 -3.09 15.26 11.55
N PHE A 18 -1.84 15.74 11.59
CA PHE A 18 -1.49 17.12 11.86
C PHE A 18 -0.63 17.66 10.71
N SER A 19 -1.26 18.19 9.67
CA SER A 19 -0.58 18.79 8.51
C SER A 19 0.41 17.82 7.84
N VAL A 20 -0.02 16.57 7.58
CA VAL A 20 0.81 15.57 6.92
C VAL A 20 0.99 15.92 5.45
N ALA A 21 2.25 15.87 4.99
CA ALA A 21 2.62 16.04 3.60
C ALA A 21 3.45 14.85 3.13
N LEU A 22 3.17 14.32 1.94
CA LEU A 22 3.99 13.31 1.27
C LEU A 22 3.75 13.35 -0.25
N ARG A 23 4.69 12.82 -1.02
CA ARG A 23 4.57 12.73 -2.47
C ARG A 23 4.96 11.33 -2.94
N VAL A 24 4.41 10.92 -4.07
CA VAL A 24 4.86 9.73 -4.82
C VAL A 24 4.96 10.13 -6.29
N GLY A 25 6.15 10.02 -6.87
CA GLY A 25 6.40 10.24 -8.29
C GLY A 25 5.87 9.10 -9.16
N GLU A 26 5.96 9.27 -10.49
CA GLU A 26 5.68 8.17 -11.42
C GLU A 26 6.83 7.16 -11.40
N GLY A 27 6.53 5.87 -11.29
CA GLY A 27 7.51 4.80 -11.15
C GLY A 27 8.28 4.80 -9.81
N GLU A 28 7.99 5.74 -8.90
CA GLU A 28 8.63 5.82 -7.59
C GLU A 28 7.99 4.87 -6.58
N ALA A 29 8.80 4.24 -5.76
CA ALA A 29 8.37 3.54 -4.56
C ALA A 29 8.68 4.37 -3.31
N VAL A 30 7.67 4.69 -2.52
CA VAL A 30 7.79 5.44 -1.26
C VAL A 30 7.34 4.58 -0.09
N ALA A 31 8.18 4.51 0.95
CA ALA A 31 7.84 3.85 2.20
C ALA A 31 7.33 4.87 3.23
N LEU A 32 6.14 4.64 3.77
CA LEU A 32 5.60 5.38 4.89
C LEU A 32 5.78 4.53 6.16
N VAL A 33 6.71 4.93 7.01
CA VAL A 33 7.11 4.16 8.20
C VAL A 33 6.82 4.91 9.49
N GLY A 34 6.82 4.21 10.61
CA GLY A 34 6.53 4.75 11.94
C GLY A 34 5.92 3.67 12.84
N ARG A 35 5.95 3.89 14.14
CA ARG A 35 5.38 2.96 15.13
C ARG A 35 3.87 2.78 14.93
N ASN A 36 3.29 1.75 15.56
CA ASN A 36 1.83 1.54 15.52
C ASN A 36 1.10 2.73 16.14
N GLY A 37 -0.07 3.08 15.59
CA GLY A 37 -0.87 4.21 16.07
C GLY A 37 -0.37 5.59 15.64
N MET A 38 0.69 5.69 14.82
CA MET A 38 1.26 6.99 14.39
C MET A 38 0.50 7.67 13.25
N GLY A 39 -0.55 7.05 12.70
CA GLY A 39 -1.41 7.64 11.66
C GLY A 39 -1.16 7.13 10.24
N LYS A 40 -0.33 6.08 10.03
CA LYS A 40 -0.02 5.54 8.69
C LYS A 40 -1.27 5.10 7.93
N THR A 41 -2.06 4.18 8.47
CA THR A 41 -3.34 3.73 7.90
C THR A 41 -4.32 4.87 7.72
N THR A 42 -4.36 5.84 8.67
CA THR A 42 -5.20 7.03 8.54
C THR A 42 -4.79 7.89 7.35
N THR A 43 -3.50 8.03 7.09
CA THR A 43 -2.97 8.73 5.90
C THR A 43 -3.43 8.04 4.62
N ILE A 44 -3.31 6.70 4.53
CA ILE A 44 -3.84 5.92 3.41
C ILE A 44 -5.34 6.13 3.24
N ARG A 45 -6.11 6.04 4.33
CA ARG A 45 -7.57 6.24 4.32
C ARG A 45 -7.95 7.65 3.87
N ALA A 46 -7.17 8.67 4.25
CA ALA A 46 -7.37 10.05 3.81
C ALA A 46 -7.12 10.19 2.29
N ILE A 47 -6.05 9.61 1.78
CA ILE A 47 -5.75 9.58 0.34
C ILE A 47 -6.87 8.94 -0.47
N LEU A 48 -7.45 7.85 0.05
CA LEU A 48 -8.49 7.07 -0.62
C LEU A 48 -9.92 7.60 -0.39
N GLY A 49 -10.07 8.73 0.33
CA GLY A 49 -11.37 9.31 0.63
C GLY A 49 -12.23 8.49 1.61
N LEU A 50 -11.65 7.49 2.28
CA LEU A 50 -12.32 6.68 3.31
C LEU A 50 -12.43 7.42 4.66
N THR A 51 -11.52 8.35 4.91
CA THR A 51 -11.55 9.31 6.02
C THR A 51 -11.10 10.66 5.44
N PRO A 52 -12.00 11.41 4.77
CA PRO A 52 -11.61 12.62 4.07
C PRO A 52 -10.92 13.63 4.98
N PRO A 53 -9.83 14.28 4.54
CA PRO A 53 -9.16 15.30 5.33
C PRO A 53 -10.07 16.54 5.47
N VAL A 54 -10.02 17.17 6.66
CA VAL A 54 -10.75 18.43 6.95
C VAL A 54 -9.99 19.63 6.42
N GLU A 55 -8.65 19.54 6.38
CA GLU A 55 -7.75 20.57 5.87
C GLU A 55 -6.69 19.94 4.97
N GLY A 56 -6.03 20.77 4.21
CA GLY A 56 -5.01 20.33 3.24
C GLY A 56 -5.62 19.80 1.95
N GLN A 57 -4.77 19.22 1.11
CA GLN A 57 -5.17 18.77 -0.21
C GLN A 57 -4.51 17.43 -0.57
N VAL A 58 -5.29 16.57 -1.22
CA VAL A 58 -4.81 15.35 -1.87
C VAL A 58 -5.05 15.49 -3.37
N ARG A 59 -3.99 15.32 -4.16
CA ARG A 59 -4.04 15.31 -5.64
C ARG A 59 -3.47 14.01 -6.17
N PHE A 60 -4.10 13.50 -7.22
CA PHE A 60 -3.60 12.36 -7.98
C PHE A 60 -3.69 12.64 -9.47
N ALA A 61 -2.56 12.52 -10.18
CA ALA A 61 -2.46 12.84 -11.60
C ALA A 61 -3.03 14.22 -11.95
N GLY A 62 -2.74 15.23 -11.13
CA GLY A 62 -3.22 16.61 -11.28
C GLY A 62 -4.67 16.87 -10.83
N ARG A 63 -5.42 15.84 -10.44
CA ARG A 63 -6.82 15.97 -9.97
C ARG A 63 -6.90 16.01 -8.45
N THR A 64 -7.65 16.94 -7.90
CA THR A 64 -7.96 17.00 -6.46
C THR A 64 -8.95 15.91 -6.08
N LEU A 65 -8.66 15.18 -4.98
CA LEU A 65 -9.44 14.03 -4.51
C LEU A 65 -10.33 14.33 -3.31
N ASN A 66 -10.15 15.44 -2.61
CA ASN A 66 -10.76 15.71 -1.30
C ASN A 66 -12.28 15.53 -1.21
N ARG A 67 -13.00 15.71 -2.30
CA ARG A 67 -14.47 15.58 -2.37
C ARG A 67 -14.93 14.40 -3.23
N GLU A 68 -13.99 13.61 -3.75
CA GLU A 68 -14.33 12.45 -4.56
C GLU A 68 -14.66 11.25 -3.67
N PRO A 69 -15.72 10.51 -3.98
CA PRO A 69 -16.03 9.30 -3.24
C PRO A 69 -15.00 8.18 -3.52
N PRO A 70 -14.73 7.27 -2.56
CA PRO A 70 -13.68 6.25 -2.67
C PRO A 70 -13.71 5.44 -3.97
N HIS A 71 -14.89 5.06 -4.45
CA HIS A 71 -15.02 4.30 -5.69
C HIS A 71 -14.59 5.08 -6.94
N ARG A 72 -14.70 6.42 -6.95
CA ARG A 72 -14.19 7.27 -8.03
C ARG A 72 -12.68 7.41 -7.93
N ILE A 73 -12.17 7.59 -6.71
CA ILE A 73 -10.72 7.63 -6.45
C ILE A 73 -10.05 6.34 -6.95
N ALA A 74 -10.58 5.18 -6.58
CA ALA A 74 -10.09 3.90 -7.09
C ALA A 74 -10.13 3.81 -8.63
N ARG A 75 -11.13 4.42 -9.27
CA ARG A 75 -11.24 4.47 -10.74
C ARG A 75 -10.20 5.36 -11.42
N LEU A 76 -9.54 6.25 -10.71
CA LEU A 76 -8.44 7.04 -11.25
C LEU A 76 -7.13 6.24 -11.35
N GLY A 77 -7.09 5.03 -10.80
CA GLY A 77 -5.93 4.15 -10.85
C GLY A 77 -5.19 4.03 -9.51
N LEU A 78 -5.88 4.21 -8.37
CA LEU A 78 -5.34 3.88 -7.05
C LEU A 78 -5.80 2.48 -6.66
N GLY A 79 -4.86 1.52 -6.61
CA GLY A 79 -5.10 0.16 -6.12
C GLY A 79 -4.72 0.05 -4.65
N LEU A 80 -5.58 -0.55 -3.81
CA LEU A 80 -5.31 -0.75 -2.39
C LEU A 80 -5.17 -2.24 -2.08
N VAL A 81 -4.11 -2.59 -1.36
CA VAL A 81 -3.98 -3.82 -0.59
C VAL A 81 -4.13 -3.45 0.88
N PRO A 82 -5.29 -3.67 1.49
CA PRO A 82 -5.55 -3.26 2.86
C PRO A 82 -4.88 -4.20 3.86
N GLU A 83 -4.70 -3.71 5.09
CA GLU A 83 -4.39 -4.55 6.26
C GLU A 83 -5.44 -5.67 6.41
N GLY A 84 -5.01 -6.84 6.87
CA GLY A 84 -5.90 -7.97 7.13
C GLY A 84 -6.38 -8.69 5.86
N ARG A 85 -5.68 -8.51 4.72
CA ARG A 85 -5.89 -9.22 3.44
C ARG A 85 -7.25 -8.95 2.77
N GLN A 86 -8.35 -8.99 3.50
CA GLN A 86 -9.73 -8.68 3.09
C GLN A 86 -10.15 -9.35 1.77
N VAL A 87 -9.80 -10.64 1.59
CA VAL A 87 -10.29 -11.43 0.46
C VAL A 87 -11.79 -11.75 0.63
N PHE A 88 -12.49 -12.03 -0.45
CA PHE A 88 -13.87 -12.52 -0.40
C PHE A 88 -13.85 -14.02 -0.07
N PRO A 89 -14.14 -14.44 1.18
CA PRO A 89 -13.80 -15.78 1.66
C PRO A 89 -14.61 -16.89 1.00
N THR A 90 -15.82 -16.59 0.53
CA THR A 90 -16.72 -17.55 -0.11
C THR A 90 -16.51 -17.69 -1.62
N LEU A 91 -15.86 -16.67 -2.23
CA LEU A 91 -15.52 -16.71 -3.64
C LEU A 91 -14.24 -17.55 -3.85
N SER A 92 -14.15 -18.21 -5.01
CA SER A 92 -12.93 -18.85 -5.45
C SER A 92 -11.81 -17.83 -5.69
N VAL A 93 -10.57 -18.31 -5.81
CA VAL A 93 -9.42 -17.48 -6.20
C VAL A 93 -9.70 -16.73 -7.49
N ARG A 94 -10.17 -17.44 -8.51
CA ARG A 94 -10.52 -16.86 -9.82
C ARG A 94 -11.60 -15.77 -9.69
N GLU A 95 -12.67 -16.04 -8.97
CA GLU A 95 -13.74 -15.06 -8.74
C GLU A 95 -13.26 -13.83 -7.97
N ASN A 96 -12.40 -14.01 -6.96
CA ASN A 96 -11.77 -12.89 -6.26
C ASN A 96 -10.98 -11.99 -7.23
N LEU A 97 -10.18 -12.58 -8.14
CA LEU A 97 -9.40 -11.81 -9.10
C LEU A 97 -10.28 -11.02 -10.07
N ILE A 98 -11.36 -11.63 -10.57
CA ILE A 98 -12.23 -10.98 -11.57
C ILE A 98 -13.24 -10.01 -10.97
N ALA A 99 -13.56 -10.12 -9.67
CA ALA A 99 -14.59 -9.32 -9.01
C ALA A 99 -14.38 -7.80 -9.13
N THR A 100 -13.11 -7.36 -9.17
CA THR A 100 -12.73 -5.95 -9.29
C THR A 100 -11.94 -5.65 -10.57
N ALA A 101 -11.84 -6.62 -11.48
CA ALA A 101 -11.01 -6.53 -12.67
C ALA A 101 -11.46 -5.40 -13.61
N ARG A 102 -10.48 -4.78 -14.24
CA ARG A 102 -10.65 -3.78 -15.29
C ARG A 102 -9.81 -4.16 -16.50
N PRO A 103 -10.22 -3.78 -17.70
CA PRO A 103 -9.38 -3.94 -18.88
C PRO A 103 -8.06 -3.20 -18.73
N GLY A 104 -6.95 -3.85 -19.15
CA GLY A 104 -5.63 -3.24 -19.13
C GLY A 104 -4.50 -4.26 -19.15
N HIS A 105 -3.32 -3.81 -18.74
CA HIS A 105 -2.08 -4.58 -18.72
C HIS A 105 -2.16 -5.82 -17.80
N TRP A 106 -2.75 -5.62 -16.60
CA TRP A 106 -2.94 -6.68 -15.62
C TRP A 106 -4.20 -7.47 -15.93
N ASN A 107 -4.04 -8.78 -16.06
CA ASN A 107 -5.11 -9.76 -16.24
C ASN A 107 -4.80 -11.02 -15.41
N ALA A 108 -5.75 -11.95 -15.34
CA ALA A 108 -5.61 -13.15 -14.52
C ALA A 108 -4.36 -13.97 -14.89
N ALA A 109 -4.02 -14.09 -16.17
CA ALA A 109 -2.85 -14.84 -16.60
C ALA A 109 -1.53 -14.21 -16.10
N ARG A 110 -1.39 -12.88 -16.18
CA ARG A 110 -0.21 -12.19 -15.63
C ARG A 110 -0.13 -12.30 -14.12
N VAL A 111 -1.26 -12.15 -13.40
CA VAL A 111 -1.30 -12.30 -11.95
C VAL A 111 -0.92 -13.71 -11.52
N THR A 112 -1.41 -14.74 -12.20
CA THR A 112 -1.04 -16.13 -11.89
C THR A 112 0.38 -16.48 -12.31
N ALA A 113 0.97 -15.77 -13.27
CA ALA A 113 2.40 -15.87 -13.57
C ALA A 113 3.26 -15.28 -12.45
N LEU A 114 2.84 -14.18 -11.80
CA LEU A 114 3.52 -13.64 -10.62
C LEU A 114 3.35 -14.54 -9.39
N PHE A 115 2.17 -15.14 -9.23
CA PHE A 115 1.81 -15.98 -8.09
C PHE A 115 1.28 -17.35 -8.58
N PRO A 116 2.16 -18.29 -9.00
CA PRO A 116 1.74 -19.57 -9.59
C PRO A 116 0.77 -20.38 -8.72
N ARG A 117 0.93 -20.32 -7.39
CA ARG A 117 0.03 -20.99 -6.43
C ARG A 117 -1.42 -20.54 -6.55
N LEU A 118 -1.67 -19.30 -6.97
CA LEU A 118 -3.04 -18.83 -7.21
C LEU A 118 -3.66 -19.49 -8.44
N GLY A 119 -2.84 -19.76 -9.48
CA GLY A 119 -3.26 -20.48 -10.66
C GLY A 119 -3.63 -21.95 -10.35
N GLU A 120 -2.76 -22.63 -9.59
CA GLU A 120 -2.99 -24.01 -9.14
C GLU A 120 -4.27 -24.17 -8.30
N ARG A 121 -4.66 -23.12 -7.57
CA ARG A 121 -5.81 -23.10 -6.67
C ARG A 121 -6.98 -22.27 -7.19
N ALA A 122 -7.04 -22.00 -8.50
CA ALA A 122 -7.99 -21.05 -9.10
C ALA A 122 -9.46 -21.33 -8.76
N ALA A 123 -9.85 -22.60 -8.62
CA ALA A 123 -11.22 -23.03 -8.28
C ALA A 123 -11.47 -23.14 -6.76
N GLN A 124 -10.45 -23.01 -5.90
CA GLN A 124 -10.60 -23.16 -4.46
C GLN A 124 -11.22 -21.90 -3.83
N PRO A 125 -12.12 -22.04 -2.84
CA PRO A 125 -12.62 -20.91 -2.05
C PRO A 125 -11.48 -20.21 -1.30
N ALA A 126 -11.45 -18.86 -1.32
CA ALA A 126 -10.36 -18.10 -0.74
C ALA A 126 -10.16 -18.32 0.77
N ARG A 127 -11.21 -18.72 1.51
CA ARG A 127 -11.11 -19.09 2.94
C ARG A 127 -10.21 -20.30 3.21
N THR A 128 -9.98 -21.16 2.22
CA THR A 128 -9.16 -22.38 2.36
C THR A 128 -7.68 -22.14 2.09
N LEU A 129 -7.33 -20.96 1.64
CA LEU A 129 -5.96 -20.55 1.38
C LEU A 129 -5.21 -20.27 2.69
N SER A 130 -3.90 -20.53 2.69
CA SER A 130 -3.01 -20.08 3.74
C SER A 130 -2.99 -18.55 3.82
N GLY A 131 -2.54 -18.00 4.95
CA GLY A 131 -2.45 -16.55 5.11
C GLY A 131 -1.58 -15.86 4.06
N GLY A 132 -0.50 -16.49 3.61
CA GLY A 132 0.35 -15.98 2.54
C GLY A 132 -0.33 -16.00 1.18
N GLU A 133 -1.03 -17.09 0.85
CA GLU A 133 -1.79 -17.18 -0.41
C GLU A 133 -2.95 -16.17 -0.45
N GLN A 134 -3.61 -15.93 0.70
CA GLN A 134 -4.62 -14.88 0.79
C GLN A 134 -4.02 -13.48 0.56
N GLN A 135 -2.80 -13.24 1.04
CA GLN A 135 -2.10 -11.98 0.80
C GLN A 135 -1.71 -11.81 -0.67
N MET A 136 -1.18 -12.87 -1.30
CA MET A 136 -0.91 -12.89 -2.75
C MET A 136 -2.19 -12.63 -3.55
N LEU A 137 -3.32 -13.22 -3.12
CA LEU A 137 -4.62 -12.99 -3.74
C LEU A 137 -5.09 -11.54 -3.58
N ALA A 138 -4.88 -10.92 -2.42
CA ALA A 138 -5.21 -9.51 -2.19
C ALA A 138 -4.38 -8.58 -3.08
N ILE A 139 -3.07 -8.84 -3.23
CA ILE A 139 -2.19 -8.11 -4.15
C ILE A 139 -2.64 -8.33 -5.59
N GLY A 140 -2.88 -9.57 -5.99
CA GLY A 140 -3.37 -9.92 -7.34
C GLY A 140 -4.68 -9.21 -7.67
N ARG A 141 -5.62 -9.18 -6.73
CA ARG A 141 -6.90 -8.47 -6.89
C ARG A 141 -6.70 -6.95 -7.05
N ALA A 142 -5.76 -6.34 -6.32
CA ALA A 142 -5.43 -4.93 -6.50
C ALA A 142 -4.81 -4.69 -7.88
N LEU A 143 -3.91 -5.55 -8.36
CA LEU A 143 -3.33 -5.46 -9.71
C LEU A 143 -4.39 -5.58 -10.81
N MET A 144 -5.40 -6.46 -10.63
CA MET A 144 -6.51 -6.62 -11.58
C MET A 144 -7.35 -5.35 -11.79
N THR A 145 -7.23 -4.34 -10.91
CA THR A 145 -7.83 -3.01 -11.14
C THR A 145 -7.04 -2.15 -12.11
N ASN A 146 -5.88 -2.63 -12.59
CA ASN A 146 -4.95 -1.91 -13.45
C ASN A 146 -4.51 -0.56 -12.85
N PRO A 147 -3.91 -0.57 -11.64
CA PRO A 147 -3.56 0.65 -10.94
C PRO A 147 -2.36 1.35 -11.58
N ARG A 148 -2.32 2.68 -11.45
CA ARG A 148 -1.13 3.52 -11.69
C ARG A 148 -0.29 3.67 -10.41
N LEU A 149 -0.94 3.60 -9.24
CA LEU A 149 -0.33 3.60 -7.92
C LEU A 149 -0.89 2.45 -7.11
N LEU A 150 -0.02 1.54 -6.67
CA LEU A 150 -0.34 0.48 -5.74
C LEU A 150 -0.03 0.93 -4.31
N ILE A 151 -1.04 0.90 -3.44
CA ILE A 151 -0.91 1.25 -2.02
C ILE A 151 -1.02 -0.05 -1.22
N LEU A 152 -0.01 -0.32 -0.36
CA LEU A 152 0.02 -1.50 0.49
C LEU A 152 0.07 -1.07 1.97
N ASP A 153 -0.91 -1.53 2.74
CA ASP A 153 -1.00 -1.25 4.17
C ASP A 153 -0.68 -2.51 4.97
N GLU A 154 0.54 -2.58 5.54
CA GLU A 154 1.09 -3.70 6.33
C GLU A 154 0.94 -5.06 5.63
N ALA A 155 1.30 -5.11 4.33
CA ALA A 155 1.03 -6.24 3.45
C ALA A 155 1.84 -7.50 3.77
N THR A 156 2.88 -7.44 4.60
CA THR A 156 3.72 -8.60 4.93
C THR A 156 3.62 -9.03 6.40
N GLU A 157 2.81 -8.35 7.21
CA GLU A 157 2.67 -8.64 8.63
C GLU A 157 2.09 -10.04 8.89
N GLY A 158 2.68 -10.75 9.85
CA GLY A 158 2.23 -12.08 10.27
C GLY A 158 2.44 -13.20 9.23
N LEU A 159 3.27 -12.97 8.21
CA LEU A 159 3.60 -13.98 7.21
C LEU A 159 4.92 -14.69 7.52
N ALA A 160 5.01 -15.95 7.08
CA ALA A 160 6.25 -16.72 7.15
C ALA A 160 7.37 -16.04 6.33
N PRO A 161 8.65 -16.15 6.76
CA PRO A 161 9.77 -15.46 6.10
C PRO A 161 9.89 -15.70 4.59
N LEU A 162 9.70 -16.95 4.14
CA LEU A 162 9.75 -17.29 2.71
C LEU A 162 8.64 -16.59 1.90
N VAL A 163 7.42 -16.52 2.45
CA VAL A 163 6.29 -15.85 1.80
C VAL A 163 6.52 -14.35 1.75
N ARG A 164 7.06 -13.75 2.81
CA ARG A 164 7.46 -12.34 2.79
C ARG A 164 8.47 -12.06 1.69
N ALA A 165 9.53 -12.88 1.60
CA ALA A 165 10.55 -12.73 0.56
C ALA A 165 9.96 -12.81 -0.85
N GLU A 166 9.03 -13.75 -1.09
CA GLU A 166 8.32 -13.88 -2.37
C GLU A 166 7.52 -12.62 -2.71
N ILE A 167 6.76 -12.07 -1.74
CA ILE A 167 6.00 -10.83 -1.94
C ILE A 167 6.93 -9.64 -2.23
N TRP A 168 8.02 -9.49 -1.47
CA TRP A 168 8.99 -8.41 -1.71
C TRP A 168 9.65 -8.52 -3.09
N ALA A 169 9.98 -9.73 -3.55
CA ALA A 169 10.51 -9.95 -4.88
C ALA A 169 9.49 -9.53 -5.97
N VAL A 170 8.22 -9.89 -5.81
CA VAL A 170 7.15 -9.46 -6.72
C VAL A 170 7.00 -7.95 -6.72
N LEU A 171 7.00 -7.29 -5.56
CA LEU A 171 6.93 -5.81 -5.50
C LEU A 171 8.12 -5.15 -6.21
N GLY A 172 9.31 -5.73 -6.11
CA GLY A 172 10.49 -5.31 -6.87
C GLY A 172 10.30 -5.41 -8.38
N LEU A 173 9.71 -6.51 -8.87
CA LEU A 173 9.37 -6.70 -10.28
C LEU A 173 8.35 -5.66 -10.75
N LEU A 174 7.28 -5.43 -9.97
CA LEU A 174 6.25 -4.44 -10.27
C LEU A 174 6.84 -3.03 -10.40
N LYS A 175 7.74 -2.65 -9.48
CA LYS A 175 8.47 -1.38 -9.54
C LYS A 175 9.33 -1.30 -10.80
N ALA A 176 10.07 -2.36 -11.12
CA ALA A 176 10.91 -2.42 -12.32
C ALA A 176 10.10 -2.30 -13.62
N GLU A 177 8.83 -2.76 -13.63
CA GLU A 177 7.88 -2.53 -14.72
C GLU A 177 7.29 -1.10 -14.72
N GLY A 178 7.71 -0.21 -13.80
CA GLY A 178 7.29 1.19 -13.74
C GLY A 178 6.03 1.46 -12.91
N LEU A 179 5.53 0.47 -12.14
CA LEU A 179 4.39 0.70 -11.24
C LEU A 179 4.84 1.55 -10.05
N SER A 180 4.12 2.63 -9.77
CA SER A 180 4.37 3.43 -8.57
C SER A 180 3.81 2.72 -7.33
N ILE A 181 4.53 2.82 -6.21
CA ILE A 181 4.19 2.09 -4.99
C ILE A 181 4.23 3.02 -3.78
N LEU A 182 3.19 3.01 -2.96
CA LEU A 182 3.20 3.54 -1.60
C LEU A 182 3.05 2.36 -0.65
N VAL A 183 4.07 2.08 0.15
CA VAL A 183 4.08 0.92 1.02
C VAL A 183 4.25 1.31 2.48
N VAL A 184 3.40 0.72 3.33
CA VAL A 184 3.51 0.75 4.80
C VAL A 184 3.90 -0.64 5.25
N ASP A 185 5.05 -0.77 5.91
CA ASP A 185 5.48 -2.02 6.54
C ASP A 185 6.47 -1.71 7.68
N LYS A 186 6.75 -2.72 8.51
CA LYS A 186 7.69 -2.63 9.65
C LYS A 186 9.11 -3.10 9.27
N ASP A 187 9.23 -3.85 8.19
CA ASP A 187 10.52 -4.40 7.74
C ASP A 187 11.32 -3.36 6.96
N VAL A 188 11.98 -2.46 7.71
CA VAL A 188 12.77 -1.35 7.13
C VAL A 188 13.86 -1.85 6.19
N ARG A 189 14.43 -3.04 6.44
CA ARG A 189 15.48 -3.61 5.56
C ARG A 189 14.89 -4.03 4.22
N ALA A 190 13.77 -4.74 4.22
CA ALA A 190 13.09 -5.11 2.99
C ALA A 190 12.58 -3.86 2.24
N LEU A 191 12.03 -2.89 2.96
CA LEU A 191 11.62 -1.60 2.40
C LEU A 191 12.80 -0.86 1.76
N SER A 192 14.00 -0.89 2.34
CA SER A 192 15.17 -0.17 1.80
C SER A 192 15.67 -0.76 0.47
N ALA A 193 15.36 -2.01 0.19
CA ALA A 193 15.65 -2.62 -1.10
C ALA A 193 14.61 -2.25 -2.19
N LEU A 194 13.40 -1.85 -1.78
CA LEU A 194 12.31 -1.50 -2.68
C LEU A 194 12.16 0.01 -2.86
N ALA A 195 12.13 0.77 -1.76
CA ALA A 195 11.72 2.15 -1.75
C ALA A 195 12.87 3.11 -2.11
N ASP A 196 12.58 4.07 -2.99
CA ASP A 196 13.49 5.16 -3.33
C ASP A 196 13.57 6.19 -2.21
N ARG A 197 12.47 6.36 -1.47
CA ARG A 197 12.33 7.36 -0.42
C ARG A 197 11.47 6.84 0.73
N PHE A 198 11.82 7.30 1.92
CA PHE A 198 11.11 7.02 3.17
C PHE A 198 10.52 8.31 3.73
N THR A 199 9.31 8.20 4.26
CA THR A 199 8.65 9.24 5.06
C THR A 199 8.35 8.65 6.44
N VAL A 200 8.91 9.24 7.49
CA VAL A 200 8.70 8.79 8.88
C VAL A 200 7.58 9.59 9.51
N LEU A 201 6.54 8.88 9.95
CA LEU A 201 5.38 9.45 10.62
C LEU A 201 5.44 9.19 12.14
N GLU A 202 5.32 10.24 12.93
CA GLU A 202 5.22 10.16 14.38
C GLU A 202 4.10 11.06 14.89
N LYS A 203 3.20 10.49 15.69
CA LYS A 203 2.05 11.21 16.28
C LYS A 203 1.28 12.06 15.26
N GLY A 204 1.05 11.50 14.07
CA GLY A 204 0.32 12.15 13.00
C GLY A 204 1.07 13.29 12.29
N ARG A 205 2.39 13.39 12.42
CA ARG A 205 3.25 14.38 11.76
C ARG A 205 4.38 13.69 11.00
N VAL A 206 4.76 14.22 9.86
CA VAL A 206 6.00 13.82 9.19
C VAL A 206 7.16 14.45 9.95
N VAL A 207 8.07 13.62 10.47
CA VAL A 207 9.21 14.03 11.29
C VAL A 207 10.55 13.86 10.59
N TRP A 208 10.57 13.07 9.51
CA TRP A 208 11.77 12.88 8.70
C TRP A 208 11.37 12.37 7.31
N GLU A 209 12.17 12.74 6.31
CA GLU A 209 12.06 12.26 4.94
C GLU A 209 13.45 12.14 4.32
N GLY A 210 13.71 11.05 3.59
CA GLY A 210 15.01 10.82 2.95
C GLY A 210 15.14 9.45 2.31
N ALA A 211 16.34 9.15 1.81
CA ALA A 211 16.65 7.84 1.22
C ALA A 211 16.79 6.76 2.32
N GLY A 212 16.42 5.52 2.00
CA GLY A 212 16.51 4.40 2.93
C GLY A 212 17.93 4.17 3.49
N ALA A 213 18.96 4.37 2.66
CA ALA A 213 20.35 4.27 3.10
C ALA A 213 20.69 5.27 4.23
N ALA A 214 20.16 6.50 4.16
CA ALA A 214 20.37 7.51 5.21
C ALA A 214 19.64 7.11 6.50
N LEU A 215 18.45 6.53 6.41
CA LEU A 215 17.71 6.04 7.57
C LEU A 215 18.44 4.87 8.26
N LEU A 216 18.96 3.91 7.47
CA LEU A 216 19.70 2.75 7.99
C LEU A 216 21.06 3.13 8.58
N ALA A 217 21.67 4.23 8.12
CA ALA A 217 22.95 4.73 8.62
C ALA A 217 22.83 5.47 9.97
N ASP A 218 21.60 5.75 10.44
CA ASP A 218 21.35 6.43 11.72
C ASP A 218 20.56 5.50 12.70
N PRO A 219 21.28 4.65 13.47
CA PRO A 219 20.65 3.78 14.46
C PRO A 219 19.87 4.54 15.55
N ALA A 220 20.30 5.76 15.89
CA ALA A 220 19.61 6.57 16.89
C ALA A 220 18.26 7.04 16.38
N LEU A 221 18.17 7.46 15.12
CA LEU A 221 16.91 7.80 14.45
C LEU A 221 16.00 6.58 14.34
N MET A 222 16.54 5.42 13.94
CA MET A 222 15.77 4.18 13.83
C MET A 222 15.17 3.76 15.17
N HIS A 223 15.99 3.72 16.22
CA HIS A 223 15.52 3.38 17.56
C HIS A 223 14.49 4.38 18.09
N ALA A 224 14.77 5.68 17.98
CA ALA A 224 13.89 6.74 18.49
C ALA A 224 12.53 6.77 17.78
N ARG A 225 12.50 6.59 16.45
CA ARG A 225 11.30 6.82 15.61
C ARG A 225 10.57 5.54 15.22
N LEU A 226 11.28 4.42 15.08
CA LEU A 226 10.70 3.16 14.61
C LEU A 226 10.68 2.09 15.72
N GLY A 227 11.53 2.22 16.73
CA GLY A 227 11.60 1.27 17.85
C GLY A 227 12.33 -0.04 17.49
N VAL A 228 13.25 0.02 16.50
CA VAL A 228 14.05 -1.11 16.00
C VAL A 228 15.53 -0.77 16.03
#